data_251853d11a887d56577274bf29b4029a
#
_entry.id   251853d11a887d56577274bf29b4029a
#
_cell.length_a   1.000
_cell.length_b   1.000
_cell.length_c   1.000
_cell.angle_alpha   90.00
_cell.angle_beta   90.00
_cell.angle_gamma   90.00
#
_symmetry.space_group_name_H-M   'P 1'
#
loop_
_entity.id
_entity.type
_entity.pdbx_description
1 polymer ?
#
loop_
_entity_poly.entity_id
_entity_poly.type
_entity_poly.pdbx_seq_one_letter_code
_entity_poly.pdbx_strand_id
1 'polypeptide(L)'
;MSRIAELIAKLCPNGIEYVKLEDVCTLATGATPSKTNPEYWENGTVPWMSSGEVNNKVVYDTESKITQLGYDKTSTTLVPIHTVVIALAGQGKTRGKVAITEIELCTNQSLCSIICGDKINYKFLYHYLDSKYEELREISNGDGTRGGLSLRILKPYTIPLPPLEIQIELVRILDEYSASVTALQQELENELTARKKQYEYYRDLLLDFGVHGGGGQVSANGGRLERFAQSKDESDSEGIQGTTWLKRDKVLFLSALLISSITLFTIMTIHTLVGRNMKNRLK
;
A
#
# COMPACT_ATOMS: atom_id res chain seq x y z
N MET A 1 -22.80 7.10 17.70
CA MET A 1 -21.42 7.61 17.42
C MET A 1 -20.53 6.42 17.08
N SER A 2 -19.49 6.59 16.26
CA SER A 2 -18.56 5.48 16.04
C SER A 2 -17.73 5.24 17.30
N ARG A 3 -17.34 3.98 17.55
CA ARG A 3 -16.49 3.58 18.70
C ARG A 3 -15.25 4.46 18.84
N ILE A 4 -14.64 4.84 17.73
CA ILE A 4 -13.46 5.71 17.71
C ILE A 4 -13.78 7.12 18.26
N ALA A 5 -14.94 7.68 17.92
CA ALA A 5 -15.36 9.00 18.43
C ALA A 5 -15.58 8.98 19.94
N GLU A 6 -16.14 7.90 20.48
CA GLU A 6 -16.34 7.71 21.92
C GLU A 6 -14.99 7.57 22.64
N LEU A 7 -14.06 6.80 22.08
CA LEU A 7 -12.70 6.66 22.64
C LEU A 7 -11.97 8.01 22.65
N ILE A 8 -12.01 8.77 21.56
CA ILE A 8 -11.38 10.10 21.48
C ILE A 8 -11.97 11.05 22.52
N ALA A 9 -13.31 11.11 22.63
CA ALA A 9 -13.96 11.98 23.61
C ALA A 9 -13.61 11.62 25.06
N LYS A 10 -13.46 10.31 25.35
CA LYS A 10 -13.13 9.80 26.68
C LYS A 10 -11.66 9.97 27.04
N LEU A 11 -10.75 9.61 26.14
CA LEU A 11 -9.33 9.50 26.43
C LEU A 11 -8.52 10.75 26.02
N CYS A 12 -9.06 11.59 25.13
CA CYS A 12 -8.39 12.80 24.65
C CYS A 12 -9.30 14.03 24.79
N PRO A 13 -9.86 14.32 25.98
CA PRO A 13 -10.77 15.48 26.15
C PRO A 13 -10.10 16.83 25.85
N ASN A 14 -8.78 16.89 26.01
CA ASN A 14 -7.96 18.08 25.74
C ASN A 14 -7.26 18.06 24.36
N GLY A 15 -7.61 17.09 23.50
CA GLY A 15 -6.98 16.88 22.20
C GLY A 15 -5.87 15.83 22.21
N ILE A 16 -5.27 15.62 21.06
CA ILE A 16 -4.18 14.64 20.87
C ILE A 16 -2.84 15.37 20.98
N GLU A 17 -1.92 14.82 21.76
CA GLU A 17 -0.56 15.30 21.88
C GLU A 17 0.22 15.02 20.58
N TYR A 18 1.12 15.93 20.21
CA TYR A 18 2.06 15.76 19.12
C TYR A 18 3.47 15.69 19.68
N VAL A 19 4.21 14.66 19.28
CA VAL A 19 5.56 14.39 19.76
C VAL A 19 6.52 14.25 18.59
N LYS A 20 7.81 14.43 18.82
CA LYS A 20 8.82 14.15 17.80
C LYS A 20 8.97 12.62 17.65
N LEU A 21 9.29 12.21 16.44
CA LEU A 21 9.50 10.78 16.15
C LEU A 21 10.63 10.19 16.99
N GLU A 22 11.69 10.96 17.25
CA GLU A 22 12.82 10.54 18.09
C GLU A 22 12.48 10.36 19.58
N ASP A 23 11.39 10.97 20.05
CA ASP A 23 10.98 10.86 21.47
C ASP A 23 10.29 9.51 21.77
N VAL A 24 9.78 8.85 20.74
CA VAL A 24 8.99 7.60 20.88
C VAL A 24 9.51 6.44 20.04
N CYS A 25 10.50 6.68 19.18
CA CYS A 25 11.10 5.69 18.29
C CYS A 25 12.62 5.82 18.25
N THR A 26 13.30 4.70 18.00
CA THR A 26 14.72 4.69 17.67
C THR A 26 14.85 4.66 16.14
N LEU A 27 15.61 5.62 15.58
CA LEU A 27 15.84 5.72 14.14
C LEU A 27 17.29 5.34 13.81
N ALA A 28 17.45 4.43 12.86
CA ALA A 28 18.75 3.98 12.37
C ALA A 28 18.76 3.88 10.84
N THR A 29 19.93 4.03 10.23
CA THR A 29 20.14 3.71 8.81
C THR A 29 21.02 2.48 8.72
N GLY A 30 20.81 1.68 7.68
CA GLY A 30 21.65 0.54 7.40
C GLY A 30 22.88 0.88 6.57
N ALA A 31 23.54 -0.14 6.08
CA ALA A 31 24.71 -0.05 5.20
C ALA A 31 24.67 -1.16 4.14
N THR A 32 25.45 -0.98 3.08
CA THR A 32 25.59 -1.96 2.01
C THR A 32 26.99 -2.56 2.06
N PRO A 33 27.14 -3.87 2.31
CA PRO A 33 28.42 -4.54 2.15
C PRO A 33 28.96 -4.37 0.72
N SER A 34 30.29 -4.36 0.57
CA SER A 34 30.89 -4.22 -0.76
C SER A 34 30.37 -5.29 -1.72
N LYS A 35 29.72 -4.84 -2.80
CA LYS A 35 29.18 -5.74 -3.83
C LYS A 35 30.27 -6.43 -4.66
N THR A 36 31.51 -5.92 -4.60
CA THR A 36 32.65 -6.49 -5.30
C THR A 36 33.29 -7.66 -4.54
N ASN A 37 32.88 -7.87 -3.27
CA ASN A 37 33.34 -9.03 -2.50
C ASN A 37 32.25 -10.11 -2.45
N PRO A 38 32.39 -11.22 -3.20
CA PRO A 38 31.40 -12.30 -3.21
C PRO A 38 31.18 -12.94 -1.83
N GLU A 39 32.24 -13.00 -0.98
CA GLU A 39 32.17 -13.59 0.37
C GLU A 39 31.12 -12.92 1.27
N TYR A 40 30.71 -11.68 0.97
CA TYR A 40 29.68 -10.97 1.72
C TYR A 40 28.27 -11.32 1.30
N TRP A 41 28.09 -11.95 0.13
CA TRP A 41 26.78 -12.18 -0.49
C TRP A 41 26.49 -13.65 -0.79
N GLU A 42 27.48 -14.41 -1.27
CA GLU A 42 27.28 -15.80 -1.67
C GLU A 42 26.92 -16.67 -0.47
N ASN A 43 25.83 -17.43 -0.59
CA ASN A 43 25.26 -18.25 0.48
C ASN A 43 24.88 -17.43 1.74
N GLY A 44 24.51 -16.17 1.58
CA GLY A 44 24.04 -15.32 2.67
C GLY A 44 22.79 -15.87 3.35
N THR A 45 22.73 -15.70 4.66
CA THR A 45 21.61 -16.15 5.52
C THR A 45 20.94 -15.00 6.25
N VAL A 46 21.62 -13.86 6.41
CA VAL A 46 21.08 -12.68 7.07
C VAL A 46 20.26 -11.85 6.06
N PRO A 47 18.95 -11.69 6.24
CA PRO A 47 18.13 -10.92 5.33
C PRO A 47 18.61 -9.47 5.20
N TRP A 48 18.70 -8.94 3.98
CA TRP A 48 19.18 -7.60 3.70
C TRP A 48 18.27 -6.90 2.70
N MET A 49 17.55 -5.90 3.17
CA MET A 49 16.52 -5.16 2.42
C MET A 49 17.13 -4.02 1.61
N SER A 50 16.82 -4.00 0.33
CA SER A 50 17.09 -2.90 -0.58
C SER A 50 15.96 -1.85 -0.55
N SER A 51 16.23 -0.64 -1.02
CA SER A 51 15.20 0.43 -1.05
C SER A 51 14.06 0.17 -2.02
N GLY A 52 14.21 -0.76 -2.96
CA GLY A 52 13.14 -1.16 -3.88
C GLY A 52 12.01 -1.92 -3.20
N GLU A 53 12.36 -2.70 -2.20
CA GLU A 53 11.46 -3.62 -1.49
C GLU A 53 10.43 -2.90 -0.59
N VAL A 54 10.57 -1.59 -0.34
CA VAL A 54 9.51 -0.80 0.33
C VAL A 54 8.18 -0.81 -0.44
N ASN A 55 8.20 -1.13 -1.74
CA ASN A 55 6.99 -1.25 -2.54
C ASN A 55 6.14 -2.47 -2.15
N ASN A 56 6.72 -3.45 -1.45
CA ASN A 56 6.01 -4.63 -0.96
C ASN A 56 5.07 -4.31 0.22
N LYS A 57 5.18 -3.13 0.83
CA LYS A 57 4.42 -2.66 2.00
C LYS A 57 4.66 -3.48 3.26
N VAL A 58 4.62 -4.82 3.18
CA VAL A 58 4.98 -5.75 4.25
C VAL A 58 6.07 -6.68 3.72
N VAL A 59 7.16 -6.80 4.47
CA VAL A 59 8.35 -7.56 4.09
C VAL A 59 8.43 -8.84 4.92
N TYR A 60 8.14 -9.96 4.31
CA TYR A 60 8.21 -11.31 4.92
C TYR A 60 9.51 -12.04 4.57
N ASP A 61 10.21 -11.62 3.54
CA ASP A 61 11.57 -12.07 3.15
C ASP A 61 12.21 -10.98 2.29
N THR A 62 13.53 -11.09 2.06
CA THR A 62 14.29 -10.15 1.25
C THR A 62 14.86 -10.83 0.01
N GLU A 63 14.92 -10.07 -1.09
CA GLU A 63 15.51 -10.56 -2.36
C GLU A 63 16.99 -10.91 -2.21
N SER A 64 17.70 -10.19 -1.34
CA SER A 64 19.12 -10.37 -1.08
C SER A 64 19.36 -10.76 0.36
N LYS A 65 20.35 -11.61 0.59
CA LYS A 65 20.83 -11.98 1.92
C LYS A 65 22.33 -11.76 1.96
N ILE A 66 22.85 -11.36 3.10
CA ILE A 66 24.29 -11.21 3.34
C ILE A 66 24.79 -12.35 4.23
N THR A 67 26.08 -12.65 4.12
CA THR A 67 26.73 -13.62 5.01
C THR A 67 26.96 -13.00 6.38
N GLN A 68 27.23 -13.83 7.38
CA GLN A 68 27.67 -13.35 8.70
C GLN A 68 28.93 -12.48 8.59
N LEU A 69 29.85 -12.85 7.71
CA LEU A 69 31.03 -12.05 7.44
C LEU A 69 30.69 -10.68 6.87
N GLY A 70 29.76 -10.62 5.92
CA GLY A 70 29.25 -9.37 5.36
C GLY A 70 28.59 -8.49 6.43
N TYR A 71 27.84 -9.08 7.36
CA TYR A 71 27.28 -8.38 8.50
C TYR A 71 28.35 -7.83 9.44
N ASP A 72 29.32 -8.65 9.87
CA ASP A 72 30.35 -8.28 10.84
C ASP A 72 31.32 -7.21 10.31
N LYS A 73 31.55 -7.18 8.99
CA LYS A 73 32.45 -6.23 8.33
C LYS A 73 31.76 -4.94 7.85
N THR A 74 30.46 -4.80 8.09
CA THR A 74 29.68 -3.64 7.66
C THR A 74 29.02 -2.98 8.87
N SER A 75 28.81 -1.68 8.81
CA SER A 75 28.08 -0.92 9.84
C SER A 75 26.56 -1.07 9.73
N THR A 76 26.09 -2.14 9.07
CA THR A 76 24.64 -2.42 9.03
C THR A 76 24.16 -2.98 10.37
N THR A 77 22.93 -2.69 10.71
CA THR A 77 22.33 -3.12 11.98
C THR A 77 21.18 -4.06 11.68
N LEU A 78 21.12 -5.18 12.38
CA LEU A 78 19.95 -6.05 12.36
C LEU A 78 18.83 -5.37 13.16
N VAL A 79 17.69 -5.12 12.51
CA VAL A 79 16.52 -4.52 13.16
C VAL A 79 15.49 -5.60 13.47
N PRO A 80 14.73 -5.45 14.57
CA PRO A 80 13.75 -6.45 14.99
C PRO A 80 12.54 -6.48 14.03
N ILE A 81 11.73 -7.51 14.16
CA ILE A 81 10.40 -7.58 13.56
C ILE A 81 9.56 -6.35 13.97
N HIS A 82 8.55 -6.04 13.17
CA HIS A 82 7.65 -4.90 13.41
C HIS A 82 8.35 -3.53 13.36
N THR A 83 9.50 -3.47 12.65
CA THR A 83 10.15 -2.20 12.36
C THR A 83 9.47 -1.53 11.17
N VAL A 84 9.19 -0.24 11.29
CA VAL A 84 8.72 0.57 10.16
C VAL A 84 9.95 1.09 9.39
N VAL A 85 9.99 0.83 8.10
CA VAL A 85 11.10 1.24 7.24
C VAL A 85 10.63 2.31 6.27
N ILE A 86 11.34 3.42 6.16
CA ILE A 86 11.06 4.50 5.21
C ILE A 86 12.23 4.69 4.24
N ALA A 87 11.93 4.84 2.95
CA ALA A 87 12.93 5.11 1.94
C ALA A 87 13.37 6.59 1.96
N LEU A 88 14.67 6.81 2.19
CA LEU A 88 15.30 8.13 2.24
C LEU A 88 15.61 8.65 0.84
N ALA A 89 15.89 7.75 -0.11
CA ALA A 89 16.30 8.05 -1.48
C ALA A 89 15.43 7.29 -2.49
N GLY A 90 15.64 7.55 -3.78
CA GLY A 90 14.89 6.93 -4.87
C GLY A 90 13.93 7.89 -5.52
N GLN A 91 14.48 8.84 -6.30
CA GLN A 91 13.69 9.84 -7.02
C GLN A 91 12.58 9.22 -7.86
N GLY A 92 11.34 9.64 -7.60
CA GLY A 92 10.16 9.28 -8.36
C GLY A 92 9.57 7.89 -8.11
N LYS A 93 10.26 6.97 -7.40
CA LYS A 93 9.80 5.58 -7.23
C LYS A 93 9.61 5.13 -5.78
N THR A 94 10.57 5.40 -4.89
CA THR A 94 10.55 4.84 -3.54
C THR A 94 10.64 5.88 -2.42
N ARG A 95 11.30 7.03 -2.65
CA ARG A 95 11.50 8.05 -1.61
C ARG A 95 10.19 8.47 -0.92
N GLY A 96 10.16 8.40 0.40
CA GLY A 96 8.99 8.68 1.23
C GLY A 96 8.03 7.51 1.41
N LYS A 97 8.19 6.41 0.65
CA LYS A 97 7.38 5.21 0.86
C LYS A 97 7.82 4.47 2.11
N VAL A 98 6.88 3.82 2.74
CA VAL A 98 7.06 3.07 3.98
C VAL A 98 6.69 1.60 3.81
N ALA A 99 7.33 0.76 4.61
CA ALA A 99 7.01 -0.65 4.73
C ALA A 99 7.12 -1.11 6.20
N ILE A 100 6.56 -2.26 6.52
CA ILE A 100 6.71 -2.95 7.80
C ILE A 100 7.53 -4.22 7.59
N THR A 101 8.40 -4.55 8.53
CA THR A 101 9.15 -5.82 8.52
C THR A 101 8.48 -6.84 9.41
N GLU A 102 8.21 -8.03 8.89
CA GLU A 102 7.71 -9.19 9.64
C GLU A 102 8.82 -10.22 9.93
N ILE A 103 10.06 -9.86 9.60
CA ILE A 103 11.27 -10.61 9.92
C ILE A 103 12.34 -9.66 10.46
N GLU A 104 13.32 -10.20 11.17
CA GLU A 104 14.56 -9.48 11.48
C GLU A 104 15.39 -9.35 10.21
N LEU A 105 15.86 -8.14 9.91
CA LEU A 105 16.63 -7.88 8.70
C LEU A 105 17.62 -6.72 8.87
N CYS A 106 18.57 -6.65 7.96
CA CYS A 106 19.42 -5.48 7.77
C CYS A 106 18.85 -4.62 6.63
N THR A 107 19.17 -3.33 6.64
CA THR A 107 18.77 -2.40 5.57
C THR A 107 19.97 -1.77 4.88
N ASN A 108 19.77 -1.27 3.66
CA ASN A 108 20.76 -0.44 3.01
C ASN A 108 20.77 0.99 3.58
N GLN A 109 21.76 1.80 3.20
CA GLN A 109 21.90 3.19 3.65
C GLN A 109 20.84 4.15 3.10
N SER A 110 20.05 3.72 2.13
CA SER A 110 18.93 4.51 1.55
C SER A 110 17.62 4.26 2.26
N LEU A 111 17.63 3.50 3.34
CA LEU A 111 16.48 3.20 4.20
C LEU A 111 16.75 3.73 5.60
N CYS A 112 15.71 4.22 6.24
CA CYS A 112 15.69 4.47 7.67
C CYS A 112 14.75 3.47 8.32
N SER A 113 15.28 2.72 9.26
CA SER A 113 14.54 1.82 10.16
C SER A 113 14.05 2.61 11.37
N ILE A 114 12.76 2.53 11.66
CA ILE A 114 12.09 3.21 12.75
C ILE A 114 11.55 2.14 13.70
N ILE A 115 12.26 1.91 14.77
CA ILE A 115 11.94 0.92 15.80
C ILE A 115 11.04 1.62 16.83
N CYS A 116 9.80 1.16 16.93
CA CYS A 116 8.80 1.73 17.83
C CYS A 116 9.10 1.41 19.29
N GLY A 117 8.96 2.40 20.17
CA GLY A 117 8.94 2.19 21.61
C GLY A 117 7.54 1.80 22.11
N ASP A 118 7.42 1.61 23.43
CA ASP A 118 6.20 1.07 24.08
C ASP A 118 4.95 1.96 23.93
N LYS A 119 5.11 3.25 23.61
CA LYS A 119 4.01 4.22 23.52
C LYS A 119 3.34 4.28 22.16
N ILE A 120 3.95 3.66 21.14
CA ILE A 120 3.49 3.77 19.78
C ILE A 120 3.36 2.40 19.11
N ASN A 121 2.20 2.14 18.52
CA ASN A 121 1.95 0.94 17.73
C ASN A 121 2.59 1.09 16.34
N TYR A 122 3.38 0.10 15.91
CA TYR A 122 4.11 0.14 14.63
C TYR A 122 3.18 0.21 13.40
N LYS A 123 2.03 -0.46 13.41
CA LYS A 123 1.04 -0.36 12.32
C LYS A 123 0.38 1.02 12.28
N PHE A 124 0.10 1.61 13.43
CA PHE A 124 -0.40 2.99 13.51
C PHE A 124 0.62 3.95 12.90
N LEU A 125 1.89 3.82 13.27
CA LEU A 125 2.96 4.63 12.71
C LEU A 125 3.08 4.44 11.19
N TYR A 126 3.02 3.19 10.72
CA TYR A 126 3.04 2.85 9.30
C TYR A 126 1.92 3.57 8.55
N HIS A 127 0.67 3.40 8.96
CA HIS A 127 -0.48 4.04 8.32
C HIS A 127 -0.38 5.57 8.35
N TYR A 128 0.08 6.13 9.46
CA TYR A 128 0.28 7.56 9.56
C TYR A 128 1.33 8.07 8.59
N LEU A 129 2.52 7.47 8.55
CA LEU A 129 3.58 7.88 7.64
C LEU A 129 3.22 7.63 6.16
N ASP A 130 2.51 6.56 5.85
CA ASP A 130 1.99 6.28 4.50
C ASP A 130 1.03 7.40 4.04
N SER A 131 0.14 7.85 4.93
CA SER A 131 -0.77 8.96 4.66
C SER A 131 -0.05 10.31 4.46
N LYS A 132 1.20 10.43 4.92
CA LYS A 132 2.05 11.62 4.81
C LYS A 132 3.04 11.56 3.65
N TYR A 133 2.87 10.64 2.72
CA TYR A 133 3.78 10.42 1.61
C TYR A 133 4.10 11.71 0.82
N GLU A 134 3.10 12.49 0.43
CA GLU A 134 3.33 13.72 -0.34
C GLU A 134 4.05 14.79 0.51
N GLU A 135 3.65 14.98 1.77
CA GLU A 135 4.30 15.89 2.70
C GLU A 135 5.78 15.52 2.91
N LEU A 136 6.07 14.23 3.14
CA LEU A 136 7.43 13.71 3.30
C LEU A 136 8.28 13.92 2.04
N ARG A 137 7.67 13.83 0.87
CA ARG A 137 8.34 14.15 -0.40
C ARG A 137 8.64 15.64 -0.53
N GLU A 138 7.71 16.51 -0.18
CA GLU A 138 7.87 17.96 -0.24
C GLU A 138 9.02 18.42 0.67
N ILE A 139 9.03 18.01 1.95
CA ILE A 139 10.11 18.37 2.89
C ILE A 139 11.46 17.75 2.49
N SER A 140 11.45 16.68 1.69
CA SER A 140 12.68 16.03 1.20
C SER A 140 13.30 16.76 0.01
N ASN A 141 12.55 17.62 -0.70
CA ASN A 141 13.03 18.25 -1.91
C ASN A 141 14.08 19.35 -1.63
N GLY A 142 14.06 19.98 -0.43
CA GLY A 142 15.00 21.04 -0.06
C GLY A 142 15.21 22.05 -1.19
N ASP A 143 16.11 23.03 -1.00
CA ASP A 143 16.45 24.03 -2.03
C ASP A 143 17.37 23.51 -3.15
N GLY A 144 17.56 22.18 -3.28
CA GLY A 144 18.55 21.60 -4.19
C GLY A 144 18.04 20.41 -5.02
N THR A 145 18.61 20.26 -6.23
CA THR A 145 18.30 19.20 -7.20
C THR A 145 18.57 17.75 -6.71
N ARG A 146 19.19 17.56 -5.56
CA ARG A 146 19.52 16.29 -4.92
C ARG A 146 18.82 16.09 -3.58
N GLY A 147 17.58 16.54 -3.46
CA GLY A 147 16.79 16.35 -2.25
C GLY A 147 16.70 14.86 -1.84
N GLY A 148 16.63 14.61 -0.54
CA GLY A 148 16.44 13.31 0.07
C GLY A 148 15.97 13.47 1.51
N LEU A 149 15.21 12.51 2.00
CA LEU A 149 14.94 12.37 3.42
C LEU A 149 16.25 12.02 4.13
N SER A 150 16.38 12.47 5.36
CA SER A 150 17.54 12.15 6.20
C SER A 150 17.10 11.98 7.64
N LEU A 151 17.92 11.36 8.46
CA LEU A 151 17.67 11.28 9.91
C LEU A 151 17.49 12.67 10.54
N ARG A 152 18.18 13.69 10.03
CA ARG A 152 18.05 15.08 10.51
C ARG A 152 16.65 15.65 10.27
N ILE A 153 15.96 15.21 9.22
CA ILE A 153 14.59 15.63 8.90
C ILE A 153 13.59 14.75 9.67
N LEU A 154 13.82 13.43 9.72
CA LEU A 154 12.88 12.49 10.31
C LEU A 154 12.86 12.53 11.85
N LYS A 155 13.99 12.68 12.50
CA LYS A 155 14.05 12.73 13.97
C LYS A 155 13.13 13.78 14.59
N PRO A 156 13.17 15.07 14.19
CA PRO A 156 12.29 16.11 14.71
C PRO A 156 10.89 16.10 14.07
N TYR A 157 10.59 15.19 13.14
CA TYR A 157 9.28 15.11 12.50
C TYR A 157 8.22 14.81 13.54
N THR A 158 7.17 15.63 13.60
CA THR A 158 6.11 15.53 14.62
C THR A 158 4.97 14.63 14.18
N ILE A 159 4.59 13.72 15.04
CA ILE A 159 3.51 12.76 14.84
C ILE A 159 2.48 12.87 15.96
N PRO A 160 1.19 12.59 15.73
CA PRO A 160 0.19 12.47 16.77
C PRO A 160 0.46 11.21 17.61
N LEU A 161 0.32 11.34 18.91
CA LEU A 161 0.47 10.22 19.85
C LEU A 161 -0.82 10.06 20.69
N PRO A 162 -1.91 9.55 20.11
CA PRO A 162 -3.07 9.20 20.92
C PRO A 162 -2.77 8.00 21.83
N PRO A 163 -3.53 7.78 22.90
CA PRO A 163 -3.44 6.57 23.71
C PRO A 163 -3.49 5.28 22.87
N LEU A 164 -2.78 4.23 23.31
CA LEU A 164 -2.65 2.97 22.57
C LEU A 164 -4.00 2.35 22.20
N GLU A 165 -5.02 2.48 23.03
CA GLU A 165 -6.36 1.99 22.71
C GLU A 165 -6.94 2.61 21.45
N ILE A 166 -6.70 3.91 21.23
CA ILE A 166 -7.13 4.62 20.04
C ILE A 166 -6.29 4.19 18.84
N GLN A 167 -4.96 4.05 19.01
CA GLN A 167 -4.08 3.59 17.96
C GLN A 167 -4.49 2.20 17.46
N ILE A 168 -4.76 1.26 18.37
CA ILE A 168 -5.19 -0.11 18.06
C ILE A 168 -6.53 -0.10 17.30
N GLU A 169 -7.50 0.69 17.74
CA GLU A 169 -8.79 0.76 17.06
C GLU A 169 -8.68 1.39 15.66
N LEU A 170 -7.81 2.40 15.49
CA LEU A 170 -7.52 2.97 14.17
C LEU A 170 -6.88 1.94 13.24
N VAL A 171 -5.90 1.19 13.74
CA VAL A 171 -5.25 0.10 12.97
C VAL A 171 -6.28 -0.94 12.56
N ARG A 172 -7.14 -1.40 13.48
CA ARG A 172 -8.18 -2.38 13.17
C ARG A 172 -9.06 -1.92 12.00
N ILE A 173 -9.53 -0.67 12.07
CA ILE A 173 -10.37 -0.10 11.01
C ILE A 173 -9.62 -0.01 9.68
N LEU A 174 -8.37 0.48 9.68
CA LEU A 174 -7.58 0.65 8.48
C LEU A 174 -7.17 -0.69 7.86
N ASP A 175 -6.83 -1.69 8.66
CA ASP A 175 -6.51 -3.05 8.20
C ASP A 175 -7.75 -3.70 7.56
N GLU A 176 -8.96 -3.56 8.14
CA GLU A 176 -10.21 -4.07 7.56
C GLU A 176 -10.51 -3.42 6.20
N TYR A 177 -10.34 -2.11 6.07
CA TYR A 177 -10.50 -1.43 4.78
C TYR A 177 -9.47 -1.86 3.76
N SER A 178 -8.21 -1.98 4.15
CA SER A 178 -7.13 -2.43 3.27
C SER A 178 -7.39 -3.86 2.76
N ALA A 179 -7.82 -4.76 3.62
CA ALA A 179 -8.18 -6.13 3.23
C ALA A 179 -9.36 -6.14 2.24
N SER A 180 -10.39 -5.30 2.49
CA SER A 180 -11.54 -5.19 1.59
C SER A 180 -11.14 -4.65 0.21
N VAL A 181 -10.28 -3.64 0.15
CA VAL A 181 -9.76 -3.09 -1.11
C VAL A 181 -8.96 -4.14 -1.87
N THR A 182 -8.09 -4.89 -1.18
CA THR A 182 -7.30 -5.96 -1.81
C THR A 182 -8.19 -7.07 -2.38
N ALA A 183 -9.23 -7.48 -1.64
CA ALA A 183 -10.18 -8.49 -2.12
C ALA A 183 -10.93 -8.03 -3.37
N LEU A 184 -11.40 -6.77 -3.39
CA LEU A 184 -12.06 -6.18 -4.56
C LEU A 184 -11.14 -6.06 -5.77
N GLN A 185 -9.87 -5.68 -5.57
CA GLN A 185 -8.89 -5.63 -6.65
C GLN A 185 -8.66 -7.01 -7.26
N GLN A 186 -8.52 -8.05 -6.44
CA GLN A 186 -8.35 -9.42 -6.91
C GLN A 186 -9.58 -9.91 -7.70
N GLU A 187 -10.79 -9.63 -7.22
CA GLU A 187 -12.03 -9.97 -7.94
C GLU A 187 -12.08 -9.29 -9.30
N LEU A 188 -11.73 -8.00 -9.35
CA LEU A 188 -11.71 -7.22 -10.60
C LEU A 188 -10.66 -7.75 -11.60
N GLU A 189 -9.48 -8.12 -11.13
CA GLU A 189 -8.43 -8.72 -11.99
C GLU A 189 -8.87 -10.08 -12.55
N ASN A 190 -9.52 -10.90 -11.74
CA ASN A 190 -10.08 -12.18 -12.17
C ASN A 190 -11.17 -11.98 -13.24
N GLU A 191 -12.08 -11.03 -13.03
CA GLU A 191 -13.11 -10.70 -14.00
C GLU A 191 -12.51 -10.17 -15.31
N LEU A 192 -11.55 -9.25 -15.22
CA LEU A 192 -10.86 -8.72 -16.41
C LEU A 192 -10.19 -9.84 -17.22
N THR A 193 -9.57 -10.78 -16.54
CA THR A 193 -8.93 -11.95 -17.17
C THR A 193 -9.97 -12.84 -17.87
N ALA A 194 -11.09 -13.10 -17.23
CA ALA A 194 -12.19 -13.88 -17.81
C ALA A 194 -12.79 -13.18 -19.05
N ARG A 195 -13.00 -11.85 -18.96
CA ARG A 195 -13.51 -11.05 -20.10
C ARG A 195 -12.56 -11.01 -21.27
N LYS A 196 -11.25 -10.91 -21.04
CA LYS A 196 -10.24 -10.99 -22.10
C LYS A 196 -10.31 -12.33 -22.83
N LYS A 197 -10.37 -13.45 -22.09
CA LYS A 197 -10.52 -14.80 -22.67
C LYS A 197 -11.81 -14.92 -23.47
N GLN A 198 -12.92 -14.40 -22.94
CA GLN A 198 -14.20 -14.37 -23.65
C GLN A 198 -14.11 -13.56 -24.95
N TYR A 199 -13.50 -12.38 -24.91
CA TYR A 199 -13.29 -11.56 -26.09
C TYR A 199 -12.43 -12.27 -27.15
N GLU A 200 -11.32 -12.88 -26.76
CA GLU A 200 -10.44 -13.64 -27.64
C GLU A 200 -11.20 -14.79 -28.30
N TYR A 201 -11.96 -15.56 -27.54
CA TYR A 201 -12.78 -16.65 -28.06
C TYR A 201 -13.79 -16.16 -29.13
N TYR A 202 -14.56 -15.11 -28.82
CA TYR A 202 -15.54 -14.60 -29.77
C TYR A 202 -14.89 -13.89 -30.97
N ARG A 203 -13.80 -13.19 -30.77
CA ARG A 203 -13.02 -12.59 -31.85
C ARG A 203 -12.58 -13.67 -32.85
N ASP A 204 -11.98 -14.72 -32.34
CA ASP A 204 -11.44 -15.79 -33.22
C ASP A 204 -12.60 -16.56 -33.88
N LEU A 205 -13.69 -16.81 -33.17
CA LEU A 205 -14.91 -17.41 -33.74
C LEU A 205 -15.53 -16.57 -34.86
N LEU A 206 -15.60 -15.24 -34.67
CA LEU A 206 -16.23 -14.31 -35.63
C LEU A 206 -15.32 -14.03 -36.86
N LEU A 207 -14.00 -14.05 -36.64
CA LEU A 207 -13.01 -13.77 -37.70
C LEU A 207 -12.48 -15.03 -38.40
N ASP A 208 -12.93 -16.20 -38.01
CA ASP A 208 -12.60 -17.45 -38.67
C ASP A 208 -13.44 -17.59 -39.96
N PHE A 209 -12.95 -17.05 -41.09
CA PHE A 209 -13.58 -17.12 -42.38
C PHE A 209 -13.31 -18.44 -43.13
N GLY A 210 -12.78 -19.46 -42.43
CA GLY A 210 -12.60 -20.80 -42.96
C GLY A 210 -11.66 -20.83 -44.17
N VAL A 211 -10.38 -20.51 -43.97
CA VAL A 211 -9.34 -20.74 -44.99
C VAL A 211 -9.03 -22.24 -45.03
N HIS A 212 -9.93 -23.03 -45.64
CA HIS A 212 -9.58 -24.37 -46.11
C HIS A 212 -9.60 -24.33 -47.60
N GLY A 213 -8.45 -24.52 -48.22
CA GLY A 213 -8.21 -24.48 -49.64
C GLY A 213 -9.14 -25.41 -50.44
N GLY A 214 -9.61 -24.89 -51.56
CA GLY A 214 -10.31 -25.65 -52.60
C GLY A 214 -11.70 -25.10 -52.89
N GLY A 215 -11.81 -24.40 -54.01
CA GLY A 215 -12.98 -23.77 -54.60
C GLY A 215 -14.33 -24.35 -54.26
N GLY A 216 -15.23 -23.53 -53.75
CA GLY A 216 -16.64 -23.86 -53.67
C GLY A 216 -17.33 -23.22 -52.45
N GLN A 217 -18.14 -22.20 -52.74
CA GLN A 217 -19.27 -21.69 -51.98
C GLN A 217 -19.05 -21.29 -50.49
N VAL A 218 -19.06 -20.01 -50.26
CA VAL A 218 -19.23 -19.34 -48.98
C VAL A 218 -20.60 -19.70 -48.38
N SER A 219 -20.69 -20.81 -47.65
CA SER A 219 -21.92 -21.22 -46.96
C SER A 219 -21.72 -21.64 -45.50
N ALA A 220 -20.50 -21.56 -44.95
CA ALA A 220 -20.23 -22.10 -43.63
C ALA A 220 -20.47 -21.13 -42.49
N ASN A 221 -20.56 -19.81 -42.71
CA ASN A 221 -20.63 -18.83 -41.62
C ASN A 221 -22.05 -18.48 -41.16
N GLY A 222 -23.10 -18.71 -42.00
CA GLY A 222 -24.48 -18.42 -41.56
C GLY A 222 -24.91 -19.23 -40.35
N GLY A 223 -24.65 -20.52 -40.35
CA GLY A 223 -25.02 -21.41 -39.21
C GLY A 223 -24.19 -21.21 -37.93
N ARG A 224 -23.02 -20.57 -38.04
CA ARG A 224 -22.19 -20.22 -36.87
C ARG A 224 -22.64 -18.92 -36.22
N LEU A 225 -23.01 -17.93 -37.03
CA LEU A 225 -23.59 -16.66 -36.60
C LEU A 225 -24.98 -16.85 -36.03
N GLU A 226 -25.81 -17.75 -36.57
CA GLU A 226 -27.13 -18.10 -36.03
C GLU A 226 -27.00 -18.81 -34.67
N ARG A 227 -26.04 -19.74 -34.51
CA ARG A 227 -25.77 -20.34 -33.19
C ARG A 227 -25.26 -19.33 -32.16
N PHE A 228 -24.50 -18.34 -32.58
CA PHE A 228 -24.06 -17.25 -31.75
C PHE A 228 -25.24 -16.38 -31.30
N ALA A 229 -26.15 -16.03 -32.19
CA ALA A 229 -27.36 -15.29 -31.87
C ALA A 229 -28.26 -16.07 -30.92
N GLN A 230 -28.48 -17.38 -31.17
CA GLN A 230 -29.25 -18.27 -30.31
C GLN A 230 -28.61 -18.46 -28.90
N SER A 231 -27.28 -18.62 -28.83
CA SER A 231 -26.59 -18.74 -27.53
C SER A 231 -26.63 -17.45 -26.71
N LYS A 232 -26.74 -16.31 -27.38
CA LYS A 232 -26.92 -15.02 -26.71
C LYS A 232 -28.33 -14.86 -26.16
N ASP A 233 -29.34 -15.28 -26.92
CA ASP A 233 -30.74 -15.28 -26.46
C ASP A 233 -30.98 -16.28 -25.31
N GLU A 234 -30.31 -17.46 -25.34
CA GLU A 234 -30.36 -18.43 -24.24
C GLU A 234 -29.64 -17.92 -22.99
N SER A 235 -28.49 -17.25 -23.10
CA SER A 235 -27.77 -16.65 -21.97
C SER A 235 -28.51 -15.47 -21.34
N ASP A 236 -29.27 -14.74 -22.15
CA ASP A 236 -30.15 -13.64 -21.69
C ASP A 236 -31.47 -14.18 -21.10
N SER A 237 -31.90 -15.40 -21.47
CA SER A 237 -33.11 -16.04 -20.92
C SER A 237 -32.86 -16.81 -19.61
N GLU A 238 -31.65 -17.28 -19.33
CA GLU A 238 -31.23 -17.83 -18.04
C GLU A 238 -30.82 -16.73 -17.04
N GLY A 239 -31.72 -15.78 -16.83
CA GLY A 239 -31.82 -15.04 -15.58
C GLY A 239 -30.58 -14.27 -15.09
N ILE A 240 -29.70 -13.79 -15.95
CA ILE A 240 -28.82 -12.67 -15.60
C ILE A 240 -29.66 -11.40 -15.75
N GLN A 241 -30.50 -11.16 -14.76
CA GLN A 241 -31.32 -9.98 -14.67
C GLN A 241 -30.45 -8.73 -14.86
N GLY A 242 -30.72 -7.95 -15.91
CA GLY A 242 -30.05 -6.67 -16.22
C GLY A 242 -30.08 -5.65 -15.06
N THR A 243 -30.82 -5.96 -14.01
CA THR A 243 -30.85 -5.24 -12.74
C THR A 243 -29.61 -5.46 -11.86
N THR A 244 -28.82 -6.53 -12.08
CA THR A 244 -27.63 -6.81 -11.26
C THR A 244 -26.43 -5.95 -11.68
N TRP A 245 -26.30 -5.64 -12.97
CA TRP A 245 -25.23 -4.77 -13.47
C TRP A 245 -25.38 -3.33 -13.00
N LEU A 246 -26.56 -2.76 -13.14
CA LEU A 246 -26.86 -1.41 -12.67
C LEU A 246 -26.79 -1.28 -11.14
N LYS A 247 -27.08 -2.34 -10.39
CA LYS A 247 -26.92 -2.37 -8.93
C LYS A 247 -25.46 -2.49 -8.52
N ARG A 248 -24.66 -3.29 -9.27
CA ARG A 248 -23.24 -3.53 -8.96
C ARG A 248 -22.40 -2.27 -9.23
N ASP A 249 -22.61 -1.60 -10.36
CA ASP A 249 -21.97 -0.31 -10.66
C ASP A 249 -22.38 0.79 -9.69
N LYS A 250 -23.64 0.85 -9.28
CA LYS A 250 -24.09 1.76 -8.22
C LYS A 250 -23.49 1.43 -6.86
N VAL A 251 -23.33 0.15 -6.52
CA VAL A 251 -22.68 -0.26 -5.26
C VAL A 251 -21.19 0.03 -5.27
N LEU A 252 -20.50 -0.21 -6.39
CA LEU A 252 -19.08 0.16 -6.56
C LEU A 252 -18.88 1.68 -6.54
N PHE A 253 -19.75 2.43 -7.20
CA PHE A 253 -19.72 3.90 -7.21
C PHE A 253 -20.10 4.48 -5.83
N LEU A 254 -21.08 3.92 -5.16
CA LEU A 254 -21.47 4.31 -3.81
C LEU A 254 -20.43 3.90 -2.76
N SER A 255 -19.78 2.75 -2.90
CA SER A 255 -18.68 2.35 -2.00
C SER A 255 -17.46 3.22 -2.20
N ALA A 256 -17.10 3.56 -3.44
CA ALA A 256 -16.02 4.51 -3.73
C ALA A 256 -16.32 5.93 -3.21
N LEU A 257 -17.56 6.40 -3.35
CA LEU A 257 -18.04 7.66 -2.77
C LEU A 257 -18.09 7.62 -1.24
N LEU A 258 -18.53 6.51 -0.64
CA LEU A 258 -18.53 6.33 0.82
C LEU A 258 -17.11 6.28 1.39
N ILE A 259 -16.20 5.57 0.74
CA ILE A 259 -14.77 5.51 1.13
C ILE A 259 -14.16 6.91 1.03
N SER A 260 -14.39 7.63 -0.06
CA SER A 260 -13.95 9.02 -0.24
C SER A 260 -14.57 9.96 0.80
N SER A 261 -15.86 9.83 1.09
CA SER A 261 -16.58 10.68 2.07
C SER A 261 -16.16 10.37 3.51
N ILE A 262 -15.93 9.11 3.86
CA ILE A 262 -15.53 8.72 5.23
C ILE A 262 -14.07 9.12 5.48
N THR A 263 -13.15 8.94 4.51
CA THR A 263 -11.77 9.43 4.61
C THR A 263 -11.74 10.96 4.67
N LEU A 264 -12.49 11.67 3.83
CA LEU A 264 -12.61 13.13 3.92
C LEU A 264 -13.22 13.57 5.24
N PHE A 265 -14.28 12.90 5.72
CA PHE A 265 -14.93 13.26 6.98
C PHE A 265 -14.04 12.99 8.19
N THR A 266 -13.28 11.89 8.18
CA THR A 266 -12.32 11.57 9.24
C THR A 266 -11.15 12.56 9.24
N ILE A 267 -10.63 12.90 8.07
CA ILE A 267 -9.57 13.92 7.90
C ILE A 267 -10.10 15.30 8.27
N MET A 268 -11.29 15.70 7.84
CA MET A 268 -11.90 16.99 8.21
C MET A 268 -12.24 17.06 9.70
N THR A 269 -12.67 15.98 10.33
CA THR A 269 -12.96 15.97 11.77
C THR A 269 -11.68 16.11 12.57
N ILE A 270 -10.60 15.44 12.19
CA ILE A 270 -9.28 15.59 12.78
C ILE A 270 -8.74 17.02 12.54
N HIS A 271 -8.87 17.56 11.32
CA HIS A 271 -8.42 18.92 10.98
C HIS A 271 -9.22 20.00 11.72
N THR A 272 -10.53 19.80 11.90
CA THR A 272 -11.42 20.76 12.61
C THR A 272 -11.16 20.76 14.11
N LEU A 273 -10.87 19.59 14.71
CA LEU A 273 -10.47 19.47 16.11
C LEU A 273 -9.11 20.11 16.36
N VAL A 274 -8.15 19.94 15.45
CA VAL A 274 -6.81 20.55 15.52
C VAL A 274 -6.90 22.07 15.32
N GLY A 275 -7.71 22.54 14.34
CA GLY A 275 -7.87 23.98 14.05
C GLY A 275 -8.56 24.76 15.18
N ARG A 276 -9.48 24.15 15.93
CA ARG A 276 -10.08 24.77 17.12
C ARG A 276 -9.09 24.93 18.27
N ASN A 277 -8.17 23.98 18.45
CA ASN A 277 -7.18 24.06 19.52
C ASN A 277 -6.08 25.12 19.26
N MET A 278 -5.72 25.37 18.00
CA MET A 278 -4.77 26.45 17.67
C MET A 278 -5.36 27.85 17.93
N LYS A 279 -6.64 28.07 17.68
CA LYS A 279 -7.30 29.37 17.97
C LYS A 279 -7.47 29.66 19.47
N ASN A 280 -7.51 28.63 20.30
CA ASN A 280 -7.62 28.82 21.76
C ASN A 280 -6.27 29.00 22.48
N ARG A 281 -5.14 28.78 21.79
CA ARG A 281 -3.78 29.05 22.31
C ARG A 281 -3.24 30.44 21.93
N LEU A 282 -3.96 31.20 21.08
CA LEU A 282 -3.62 32.54 20.64
C LEU A 282 -4.52 33.62 21.26
N LYS A 283 -5.30 33.27 22.25
CA LYS A 283 -5.94 34.19 23.23
C LYS A 283 -5.38 33.91 24.60
#